data_51ca85c40744c77dc281a5073b87d113
#
_entry.id   51ca85c40744c77dc281a5073b87d113
#
_cell.length_a   1.000
_cell.length_b   1.000
_cell.length_c   1.000
_cell.angle_alpha   90.00
_cell.angle_beta   90.00
_cell.angle_gamma   90.00
#
_symmetry.space_group_name_H-M   'P 1'
#
loop_
_entity.id
_entity.type
_entity.pdbx_description
1 polymer ?
#
loop_
_entity_poly.entity_id
_entity_poly.type
_entity_poly.pdbx_seq_one_letter_code
_entity_poly.pdbx_strand_id
1 'polypeptide(L)'
;AQYCSETPGVRLTILTDTINNLYEKLKTYEIDIAVVEGKVHDASFNSILIDTDCLVLAVANESPLAQKSSVTLDELKKENLILRLPSSGTRNLFVSHLESNGMSIDEFNIILEVDNIATIKDLIRRGFGVSILAKSACYDEASKGKIRLLPVENLGMIREVNLVYTPDFGHVSMLHDIARIYEESLRLRRSGVRGIL
;
A
#
# COMPACT_ATOMS: atom_id res chain seq x y z
N ALA A 1 -14.52 -10.53 -2.88
CA ALA A 1 -15.44 -11.12 -3.88
C ALA A 1 -15.28 -12.64 -3.94
N GLN A 2 -14.06 -13.16 -4.20
CA GLN A 2 -13.83 -14.61 -4.37
C GLN A 2 -14.28 -15.42 -3.13
N TYR A 3 -13.92 -15.00 -1.91
CA TYR A 3 -14.38 -15.67 -0.70
C TYR A 3 -15.92 -15.81 -0.63
N CYS A 4 -16.66 -14.74 -0.97
CA CYS A 4 -18.12 -14.81 -1.00
C CYS A 4 -18.66 -15.75 -2.09
N SER A 5 -17.96 -15.90 -3.22
CA SER A 5 -18.36 -16.83 -4.28
C SER A 5 -18.10 -18.29 -3.90
N GLU A 6 -17.06 -18.55 -3.11
CA GLU A 6 -16.69 -19.89 -2.64
C GLU A 6 -17.48 -20.31 -1.38
N THR A 7 -18.08 -19.35 -0.64
CA THR A 7 -18.77 -19.59 0.63
C THR A 7 -20.20 -19.03 0.58
N PRO A 8 -21.17 -19.81 0.09
CA PRO A 8 -22.55 -19.37 0.01
C PRO A 8 -23.12 -18.96 1.37
N GLY A 9 -23.88 -17.87 1.41
CA GLY A 9 -24.52 -17.35 2.62
C GLY A 9 -23.67 -16.37 3.44
N VAL A 10 -22.40 -16.16 3.07
CA VAL A 10 -21.56 -15.16 3.71
C VAL A 10 -21.87 -13.77 3.15
N ARG A 11 -22.00 -12.79 4.06
CA ARG A 11 -22.06 -11.36 3.74
C ARG A 11 -20.81 -10.67 4.31
N LEU A 12 -20.08 -9.95 3.48
CA LEU A 12 -18.94 -9.13 3.90
C LEU A 12 -19.29 -7.65 3.78
N THR A 13 -18.98 -6.91 4.82
CA THR A 13 -18.95 -5.44 4.81
C THR A 13 -17.50 -4.99 4.86
N ILE A 14 -17.08 -4.15 3.92
CA ILE A 14 -15.71 -3.65 3.86
C ILE A 14 -15.74 -2.14 4.13
N LEU A 15 -14.95 -1.72 5.09
CA LEU A 15 -14.73 -0.32 5.40
C LEU A 15 -13.24 0.00 5.34
N THR A 16 -12.91 1.25 5.08
CA THR A 16 -11.53 1.74 5.06
C THR A 16 -11.39 2.85 6.08
N ASP A 17 -10.36 2.75 6.93
CA ASP A 17 -10.08 3.71 7.99
C ASP A 17 -8.57 3.76 8.28
N THR A 18 -8.14 4.63 9.18
CA THR A 18 -6.76 4.64 9.69
C THR A 18 -6.49 3.40 10.54
N ILE A 19 -5.21 2.98 10.65
CA ILE A 19 -4.84 1.79 11.43
C ILE A 19 -5.31 1.90 12.89
N ASN A 20 -5.15 3.08 13.51
CA ASN A 20 -5.60 3.30 14.89
C ASN A 20 -7.11 3.13 15.04
N ASN A 21 -7.89 3.70 14.12
CA ASN A 21 -9.34 3.53 14.13
C ASN A 21 -9.75 2.06 13.90
N LEU A 22 -9.06 1.35 13.02
CA LEU A 22 -9.30 -0.09 12.80
C LEU A 22 -9.01 -0.90 14.07
N TYR A 23 -7.95 -0.59 14.81
CA TYR A 23 -7.65 -1.25 16.09
C TYR A 23 -8.74 -0.98 17.14
N GLU A 24 -9.21 0.26 17.26
CA GLU A 24 -10.33 0.57 18.17
C GLU A 24 -11.61 -0.17 17.77
N LYS A 25 -11.92 -0.24 16.48
CA LYS A 25 -13.07 -0.99 15.97
C LYS A 25 -12.96 -2.50 16.19
N LEU A 26 -11.76 -3.08 16.14
CA LEU A 26 -11.54 -4.48 16.54
C LEU A 26 -11.80 -4.68 18.04
N LYS A 27 -11.29 -3.78 18.90
CA LYS A 27 -11.50 -3.85 20.36
C LYS A 27 -12.97 -3.72 20.76
N THR A 28 -13.74 -2.94 20.02
CA THR A 28 -15.18 -2.72 20.25
C THR A 28 -16.07 -3.72 19.49
N TYR A 29 -15.47 -4.65 18.76
CA TYR A 29 -16.19 -5.64 17.94
C TYR A 29 -17.10 -5.02 16.86
N GLU A 30 -16.81 -3.80 16.44
CA GLU A 30 -17.48 -3.20 15.28
C GLU A 30 -17.03 -3.84 13.96
N ILE A 31 -15.82 -4.39 13.95
CA ILE A 31 -15.29 -5.20 12.85
C ILE A 31 -14.69 -6.49 13.41
N ASP A 32 -14.72 -7.53 12.61
CA ASP A 32 -14.23 -8.86 12.99
C ASP A 32 -12.74 -9.05 12.64
N ILE A 33 -12.31 -8.48 11.52
CA ILE A 33 -10.97 -8.64 10.97
C ILE A 33 -10.52 -7.30 10.36
N ALA A 34 -9.23 -6.96 10.48
CA ALA A 34 -8.61 -5.85 9.77
C ALA A 34 -7.47 -6.34 8.88
N VAL A 35 -7.31 -5.74 7.71
CA VAL A 35 -6.08 -5.84 6.91
C VAL A 35 -5.30 -4.57 7.15
N VAL A 36 -4.11 -4.70 7.72
CA VAL A 36 -3.26 -3.55 8.06
C VAL A 36 -1.90 -3.64 7.38
N GLU A 37 -1.38 -2.50 6.99
CA GLU A 37 -0.07 -2.35 6.37
C GLU A 37 0.94 -1.86 7.42
N GLY A 38 1.92 -2.69 7.75
CA GLY A 38 2.92 -2.46 8.77
C GLY A 38 2.93 -3.55 9.83
N LYS A 39 3.88 -3.45 10.76
CA LYS A 39 4.01 -4.39 11.88
C LYS A 39 2.91 -4.19 12.90
N VAL A 40 2.38 -5.29 13.40
CA VAL A 40 1.41 -5.29 14.50
C VAL A 40 2.19 -5.33 15.81
N HIS A 41 2.14 -4.25 16.58
CA HIS A 41 2.87 -4.12 17.85
C HIS A 41 1.98 -4.28 19.08
N ASP A 42 0.64 -4.19 18.90
CA ASP A 42 -0.31 -4.31 20.00
C ASP A 42 -0.53 -5.80 20.32
N ALA A 43 -0.04 -6.22 21.49
CA ALA A 43 -0.14 -7.61 21.97
C ALA A 43 -1.59 -8.06 22.27
N SER A 44 -2.56 -7.16 22.25
CA SER A 44 -3.98 -7.50 22.39
C SER A 44 -4.57 -8.15 21.14
N PHE A 45 -3.84 -8.17 20.03
CA PHE A 45 -4.26 -8.76 18.78
C PHE A 45 -3.40 -9.93 18.35
N ASN A 46 -4.01 -10.87 17.65
CA ASN A 46 -3.33 -11.85 16.83
C ASN A 46 -3.19 -11.34 15.40
N SER A 47 -2.16 -11.78 14.70
CA SER A 47 -1.97 -11.43 13.29
C SER A 47 -1.44 -12.59 12.46
N ILE A 48 -1.82 -12.60 11.18
CA ILE A 48 -1.28 -13.50 10.16
C ILE A 48 -0.64 -12.63 9.08
N LEU A 49 0.66 -12.80 8.85
CA LEU A 49 1.35 -12.19 7.73
C LEU A 49 0.84 -12.82 6.42
N ILE A 50 0.23 -12.02 5.56
CA ILE A 50 -0.30 -12.48 4.27
C ILE A 50 0.53 -12.02 3.08
N ASP A 51 1.29 -10.93 3.19
CA ASP A 51 2.16 -10.42 2.13
C ASP A 51 3.18 -9.44 2.67
N THR A 52 4.11 -9.08 1.79
CA THR A 52 4.98 -7.91 1.95
C THR A 52 4.85 -7.01 0.75
N ASP A 53 4.72 -5.72 0.96
CA ASP A 53 4.67 -4.70 -0.09
C ASP A 53 5.86 -3.75 0.05
N CYS A 54 6.17 -3.01 -0.99
CA CYS A 54 7.20 -1.99 -0.95
C CYS A 54 6.69 -0.67 -1.52
N LEU A 55 7.24 0.42 -1.03
CA LEU A 55 6.99 1.74 -1.61
C LEU A 55 7.99 1.99 -2.75
N VAL A 56 7.48 2.59 -3.79
CA VAL A 56 8.22 2.92 -5.02
C VAL A 56 7.88 4.35 -5.46
N LEU A 57 8.76 4.95 -6.22
CA LEU A 57 8.46 6.20 -6.92
C LEU A 57 7.60 5.90 -8.14
N ALA A 58 6.46 6.56 -8.23
CA ALA A 58 5.58 6.53 -9.39
C ALA A 58 5.76 7.82 -10.20
N VAL A 59 6.01 7.67 -11.49
CA VAL A 59 6.26 8.77 -12.43
C VAL A 59 5.42 8.61 -13.71
N ALA A 60 5.17 9.70 -14.43
CA ALA A 60 4.58 9.62 -15.77
C ALA A 60 5.53 8.90 -16.74
N ASN A 61 4.99 8.26 -17.76
CA ASN A 61 5.82 7.58 -18.79
C ASN A 61 6.69 8.55 -19.58
N GLU A 62 6.21 9.77 -19.74
CA GLU A 62 6.90 10.86 -20.46
C GLU A 62 7.98 11.54 -19.60
N SER A 63 8.04 11.26 -18.31
CA SER A 63 9.06 11.79 -17.41
C SER A 63 10.46 11.31 -17.84
N PRO A 64 11.48 12.17 -17.82
CA PRO A 64 12.88 11.74 -18.02
C PRO A 64 13.31 10.63 -17.03
N LEU A 65 12.74 10.62 -15.83
CA LEU A 65 13.00 9.56 -14.83
C LEU A 65 12.51 8.19 -15.30
N ALA A 66 11.48 8.11 -16.13
CA ALA A 66 10.92 6.84 -16.61
C ALA A 66 11.92 5.99 -17.42
N GLN A 67 13.00 6.59 -17.91
CA GLN A 67 14.06 5.89 -18.63
C GLN A 67 15.12 5.28 -17.71
N LYS A 68 15.05 5.54 -16.40
CA LYS A 68 16.00 5.04 -15.40
C LYS A 68 15.58 3.69 -14.83
N SER A 69 16.54 3.00 -14.25
CA SER A 69 16.31 1.76 -13.47
C SER A 69 16.01 2.05 -11.98
N SER A 70 16.52 3.19 -11.47
CA SER A 70 16.37 3.65 -10.10
C SER A 70 16.48 5.17 -10.05
N VAL A 71 16.10 5.78 -8.94
CA VAL A 71 16.19 7.24 -8.70
C VAL A 71 16.88 7.48 -7.37
N THR A 72 17.81 8.43 -7.34
CA THR A 72 18.45 8.88 -6.11
C THR A 72 17.57 9.89 -5.36
N LEU A 73 17.84 10.08 -4.06
CA LEU A 73 17.15 11.12 -3.28
C LEU A 73 17.43 12.53 -3.80
N ASP A 74 18.64 12.81 -4.29
CA ASP A 74 19.01 14.11 -4.87
C ASP A 74 18.27 14.39 -6.19
N GLU A 75 17.92 13.36 -6.94
CA GLU A 75 17.07 13.50 -8.12
C GLU A 75 15.61 13.75 -7.71
N LEU A 76 15.14 13.01 -6.71
CA LEU A 76 13.78 13.15 -6.19
C LEU A 76 13.52 14.55 -5.60
N LYS A 77 14.54 15.20 -4.98
CA LYS A 77 14.44 16.58 -4.48
C LYS A 77 14.18 17.62 -5.58
N LYS A 78 14.51 17.31 -6.83
CA LYS A 78 14.30 18.22 -7.98
C LYS A 78 12.91 18.09 -8.59
N GLU A 79 12.15 17.08 -8.19
CA GLU A 79 10.83 16.81 -8.73
C GLU A 79 9.72 17.48 -7.88
N ASN A 80 8.60 17.74 -8.53
CA ASN A 80 7.37 18.13 -7.86
C ASN A 80 6.79 16.90 -7.14
N LEU A 81 6.81 16.89 -5.81
CA LEU A 81 6.36 15.76 -5.04
C LEU A 81 4.89 15.91 -4.63
N ILE A 82 4.09 14.90 -4.93
CA ILE A 82 2.71 14.75 -4.47
C ILE A 82 2.71 13.70 -3.36
N LEU A 83 2.31 14.07 -2.15
CA LEU A 83 2.32 13.16 -1.01
C LEU A 83 0.91 12.78 -0.56
N ARG A 84 0.85 11.67 0.16
CA ARG A 84 -0.29 11.33 1.00
C ARG A 84 -0.35 12.25 2.20
N LEU A 85 -1.53 12.36 2.83
CA LEU A 85 -1.70 13.14 4.06
C LEU A 85 -0.79 12.61 5.20
N PRO A 86 -0.46 13.44 6.20
CA PRO A 86 0.40 13.06 7.33
C PRO A 86 -0.10 11.83 8.12
N SER A 87 -1.40 11.56 8.13
CA SER A 87 -1.98 10.37 8.78
C SER A 87 -1.75 9.06 8.01
N SER A 88 -1.22 9.11 6.78
CA SER A 88 -1.01 7.94 5.94
C SER A 88 0.23 7.15 6.35
N GLY A 89 0.08 5.83 6.55
CA GLY A 89 1.21 4.92 6.78
C GLY A 89 2.24 4.92 5.66
N THR A 90 1.83 5.15 4.40
CA THR A 90 2.75 5.30 3.26
C THR A 90 3.66 6.51 3.43
N ARG A 91 3.11 7.69 3.79
CA ARG A 91 3.91 8.88 4.05
C ARG A 91 4.84 8.68 5.25
N ASN A 92 4.32 8.14 6.33
CA ASN A 92 5.10 7.92 7.56
C ASN A 92 6.28 6.97 7.32
N LEU A 93 6.09 5.91 6.55
CA LEU A 93 7.17 5.00 6.21
C LEU A 93 8.25 5.70 5.36
N PHE A 94 7.85 6.51 4.37
CA PHE A 94 8.79 7.28 3.56
C PHE A 94 9.58 8.28 4.42
N VAL A 95 8.91 9.08 5.24
CA VAL A 95 9.54 10.06 6.13
C VAL A 95 10.53 9.38 7.10
N SER A 96 10.13 8.28 7.72
CA SER A 96 11.01 7.51 8.62
C SER A 96 12.29 7.02 7.92
N HIS A 97 12.18 6.61 6.65
CA HIS A 97 13.36 6.22 5.87
C HIS A 97 14.23 7.41 5.47
N LEU A 98 13.65 8.59 5.20
CA LEU A 98 14.41 9.83 4.99
C LEU A 98 15.21 10.20 6.24
N GLU A 99 14.55 10.23 7.39
CA GLU A 99 15.16 10.55 8.68
C GLU A 99 16.30 9.58 9.03
N SER A 100 16.12 8.29 8.76
CA SER A 100 17.16 7.27 8.93
C SER A 100 18.39 7.49 8.03
N ASN A 101 18.23 8.23 6.95
CA ASN A 101 19.29 8.65 6.04
C ASN A 101 19.76 10.10 6.31
N GLY A 102 19.37 10.71 7.43
CA GLY A 102 19.78 12.04 7.83
C GLY A 102 19.14 13.17 7.00
N MET A 103 17.98 12.91 6.37
CA MET A 103 17.25 13.88 5.55
C MET A 103 15.90 14.24 6.16
N SER A 104 15.45 15.49 5.93
CA SER A 104 14.10 15.94 6.25
C SER A 104 13.19 15.92 5.03
N ILE A 105 11.91 15.66 5.24
CA ILE A 105 10.90 15.82 4.20
C ILE A 105 10.80 17.26 3.68
N ASP A 106 11.19 18.24 4.48
CA ASP A 106 11.19 19.67 4.13
C ASP A 106 12.24 20.02 3.05
N GLU A 107 13.18 19.12 2.78
CA GLU A 107 14.15 19.28 1.69
C GLU A 107 13.55 18.98 0.31
N PHE A 108 12.32 18.48 0.24
CA PHE A 108 11.64 18.10 -0.98
C PHE A 108 10.60 19.15 -1.39
N ASN A 109 10.41 19.32 -2.69
CA ASN A 109 9.41 20.26 -3.23
C ASN A 109 8.01 19.63 -3.20
N ILE A 110 7.34 19.68 -2.07
CA ILE A 110 5.96 19.16 -1.92
C ILE A 110 4.99 20.19 -2.49
N ILE A 111 4.35 19.87 -3.60
CA ILE A 111 3.39 20.76 -4.25
C ILE A 111 1.94 20.45 -3.89
N LEU A 112 1.63 19.23 -3.52
CA LEU A 112 0.28 18.77 -3.18
C LEU A 112 0.31 17.71 -2.08
N GLU A 113 -0.67 17.77 -1.20
CA GLU A 113 -1.00 16.70 -0.25
C GLU A 113 -2.41 16.18 -0.55
N VAL A 114 -2.52 14.88 -0.84
CA VAL A 114 -3.75 14.27 -1.35
C VAL A 114 -4.04 12.97 -0.61
N ASP A 115 -5.29 12.76 -0.18
CA ASP A 115 -5.69 11.53 0.48
C ASP A 115 -5.96 10.39 -0.51
N ASN A 116 -6.62 10.67 -1.60
CA ASN A 116 -7.09 9.64 -2.54
C ASN A 116 -5.97 9.20 -3.51
N ILE A 117 -5.60 7.91 -3.46
CA ILE A 117 -4.55 7.33 -4.31
C ILE A 117 -4.91 7.39 -5.81
N ALA A 118 -6.19 7.23 -6.17
CA ALA A 118 -6.60 7.31 -7.57
C ALA A 118 -6.39 8.73 -8.14
N THR A 119 -6.66 9.75 -7.34
CA THR A 119 -6.37 11.14 -7.67
C THR A 119 -4.86 11.38 -7.86
N ILE A 120 -4.03 10.85 -6.95
CA ILE A 120 -2.56 10.96 -7.07
C ILE A 120 -2.10 10.32 -8.39
N LYS A 121 -2.55 9.10 -8.70
CA LYS A 121 -2.19 8.41 -9.95
C LYS A 121 -2.64 9.17 -11.19
N ASP A 122 -3.79 9.84 -11.16
CA ASP A 122 -4.25 10.68 -12.27
C ASP A 122 -3.37 11.92 -12.44
N LEU A 123 -3.00 12.59 -11.36
CA LEU A 123 -2.07 13.73 -11.38
C LEU A 123 -0.69 13.33 -11.94
N ILE A 124 -0.15 12.19 -11.53
CA ILE A 124 1.11 11.64 -12.06
C ILE A 124 1.00 11.44 -13.57
N ARG A 125 -0.05 10.76 -14.04
CA ARG A 125 -0.27 10.51 -15.48
C ARG A 125 -0.31 11.79 -16.32
N ARG A 126 -0.79 12.88 -15.74
CA ARG A 126 -0.86 14.20 -16.38
C ARG A 126 0.43 15.00 -16.28
N GLY A 127 1.47 14.44 -15.65
CA GLY A 127 2.77 15.10 -15.52
C GLY A 127 2.83 16.23 -14.50
N PHE A 128 1.87 16.32 -13.55
CA PHE A 128 1.89 17.35 -12.51
C PHE A 128 2.99 17.14 -11.47
N GLY A 129 3.46 15.88 -11.31
CA GLY A 129 4.51 15.56 -10.38
C GLY A 129 4.69 14.05 -10.23
N VAL A 130 5.46 13.67 -9.22
CA VAL A 130 5.78 12.29 -8.86
C VAL A 130 5.29 11.97 -7.46
N SER A 131 5.18 10.70 -7.09
CA SER A 131 4.75 10.32 -5.73
C SER A 131 5.38 9.02 -5.27
N ILE A 132 5.59 8.90 -3.95
CA ILE A 132 5.94 7.64 -3.30
C ILE A 132 4.64 6.92 -2.95
N LEU A 133 4.43 5.77 -3.56
CA LEU A 133 3.21 4.96 -3.42
C LEU A 133 3.56 3.49 -3.19
N ALA A 134 2.60 2.74 -2.66
CA ALA A 134 2.67 1.30 -2.59
C ALA A 134 2.71 0.68 -4.00
N LYS A 135 3.65 -0.23 -4.23
CA LYS A 135 3.78 -0.91 -5.53
C LYS A 135 2.49 -1.67 -5.88
N SER A 136 1.88 -2.33 -4.91
CA SER A 136 0.62 -3.05 -5.07
C SER A 136 -0.53 -2.14 -5.55
N ALA A 137 -0.62 -0.92 -5.02
CA ALA A 137 -1.64 0.06 -5.38
C ALA A 137 -1.49 0.65 -6.79
N CYS A 138 -0.30 0.49 -7.38
CA CYS A 138 0.03 1.01 -8.71
C CYS A 138 0.10 -0.07 -9.80
N TYR A 139 -0.12 -1.35 -9.42
CA TYR A 139 0.08 -2.49 -10.30
C TYR A 139 -0.71 -2.37 -11.61
N ASP A 140 -1.98 -2.02 -11.54
CA ASP A 140 -2.86 -1.96 -12.72
C ASP A 140 -2.45 -0.87 -13.71
N GLU A 141 -2.06 0.30 -13.21
CA GLU A 141 -1.60 1.40 -14.05
C GLU A 141 -0.24 1.09 -14.67
N ALA A 142 0.67 0.51 -13.90
CA ALA A 142 1.99 0.13 -14.38
C ALA A 142 1.93 -1.00 -15.42
N SER A 143 1.11 -2.04 -15.18
CA SER A 143 0.92 -3.15 -16.12
C SER A 143 0.28 -2.73 -17.44
N LYS A 144 -0.53 -1.66 -17.42
CA LYS A 144 -1.13 -1.04 -18.61
C LYS A 144 -0.24 0.02 -19.25
N GLY A 145 0.98 0.20 -18.75
CA GLY A 145 1.91 1.21 -19.24
C GLY A 145 1.44 2.65 -19.07
N LYS A 146 0.63 2.95 -18.05
CA LYS A 146 0.09 4.30 -17.80
C LYS A 146 1.00 5.14 -16.90
N ILE A 147 1.79 4.48 -16.07
CA ILE A 147 2.81 5.07 -15.20
C ILE A 147 4.02 4.14 -15.13
N ARG A 148 5.18 4.68 -14.76
CA ARG A 148 6.38 3.92 -14.49
C ARG A 148 6.65 3.88 -12.99
N LEU A 149 7.13 2.74 -12.50
CA LEU A 149 7.50 2.53 -11.10
C LEU A 149 8.99 2.33 -10.99
N LEU A 150 9.65 3.09 -10.12
CA LEU A 150 11.09 3.08 -9.94
C LEU A 150 11.42 2.88 -8.46
N PRO A 151 12.40 2.04 -8.13
CA PRO A 151 12.96 2.00 -6.79
C PRO A 151 13.70 3.31 -6.50
N VAL A 152 13.66 3.76 -5.25
CA VAL A 152 14.50 4.85 -4.76
C VAL A 152 15.74 4.23 -4.13
N GLU A 153 16.93 4.66 -4.55
CA GLU A 153 18.20 4.12 -4.09
C GLU A 153 18.37 4.29 -2.58
N ASN A 154 18.92 3.27 -1.94
CA ASN A 154 19.18 3.21 -0.51
C ASN A 154 17.92 3.33 0.39
N LEU A 155 16.72 3.27 -0.18
CA LEU A 155 15.47 3.22 0.57
C LEU A 155 14.77 1.86 0.40
N GLY A 156 15.03 0.94 1.33
CA GLY A 156 14.34 -0.35 1.39
C GLY A 156 12.97 -0.23 2.09
N MET A 157 12.05 0.55 1.54
CA MET A 157 10.74 0.83 2.14
C MET A 157 9.78 -0.36 2.02
N ILE A 158 10.11 -1.45 2.73
CA ILE A 158 9.29 -2.67 2.76
C ILE A 158 8.38 -2.61 3.99
N ARG A 159 7.14 -3.04 3.82
CA ARG A 159 6.15 -3.18 4.90
C ARG A 159 5.42 -4.51 4.81
N GLU A 160 5.02 -5.01 5.95
CA GLU A 160 4.16 -6.19 6.07
C GLU A 160 2.72 -5.85 5.69
N VAL A 161 1.98 -6.85 5.21
CA VAL A 161 0.52 -6.81 5.11
C VAL A 161 -0.02 -7.93 5.99
N ASN A 162 -0.75 -7.56 7.03
CA ASN A 162 -1.20 -8.46 8.06
C ASN A 162 -2.73 -8.52 8.12
N LEU A 163 -3.29 -9.74 8.29
CA LEU A 163 -4.64 -9.93 8.80
C LEU A 163 -4.58 -9.85 10.33
N VAL A 164 -5.34 -8.96 10.92
CA VAL A 164 -5.37 -8.72 12.37
C VAL A 164 -6.75 -9.03 12.92
N TYR A 165 -6.80 -9.68 14.06
CA TYR A 165 -8.04 -10.12 14.72
C TYR A 165 -7.84 -10.24 16.23
N THR A 166 -8.93 -10.27 16.99
CA THR A 166 -8.89 -10.45 18.45
C THR A 166 -8.63 -11.92 18.81
N PRO A 167 -7.99 -12.23 19.96
CA PRO A 167 -7.69 -13.62 20.36
C PRO A 167 -8.92 -14.52 20.51
N ASP A 168 -10.07 -13.95 20.78
CA ASP A 168 -11.36 -14.63 20.92
C ASP A 168 -12.14 -14.79 19.60
N PHE A 169 -11.55 -14.39 18.47
CA PHE A 169 -12.16 -14.58 17.15
C PHE A 169 -12.35 -16.07 16.83
N GLY A 170 -13.61 -16.51 16.81
CA GLY A 170 -13.96 -17.93 16.75
C GLY A 170 -13.85 -18.60 15.37
N HIS A 171 -13.63 -17.81 14.29
CA HIS A 171 -13.67 -18.32 12.90
C HIS A 171 -12.27 -18.36 12.25
N VAL A 172 -11.30 -18.99 12.90
CA VAL A 172 -9.90 -19.04 12.43
C VAL A 172 -9.76 -19.69 11.04
N SER A 173 -10.61 -20.68 10.71
CA SER A 173 -10.64 -21.30 9.37
C SER A 173 -10.89 -20.27 8.26
N MET A 174 -11.78 -19.29 8.52
CA MET A 174 -12.06 -18.19 7.59
C MET A 174 -10.79 -17.35 7.30
N LEU A 175 -9.95 -17.11 8.29
CA LEU A 175 -8.70 -16.37 8.12
C LEU A 175 -7.74 -17.11 7.20
N HIS A 176 -7.63 -18.42 7.36
CA HIS A 176 -6.79 -19.26 6.48
C HIS A 176 -7.33 -19.29 5.05
N ASP A 177 -8.64 -19.34 4.87
CA ASP A 177 -9.26 -19.29 3.53
C ASP A 177 -9.02 -17.94 2.86
N ILE A 178 -9.17 -16.83 3.60
CA ILE A 178 -8.87 -15.48 3.09
C ILE A 178 -7.39 -15.36 2.70
N ALA A 179 -6.48 -15.84 3.54
CA ALA A 179 -5.04 -15.82 3.25
C ALA A 179 -4.71 -16.65 2.01
N ARG A 180 -5.26 -17.87 1.89
CA ARG A 180 -5.11 -18.74 0.71
C ARG A 180 -5.60 -18.05 -0.58
N ILE A 181 -6.82 -17.50 -0.56
CA ILE A 181 -7.41 -16.79 -1.70
C ILE A 181 -6.55 -15.58 -2.10
N TYR A 182 -6.02 -14.87 -1.12
CA TYR A 182 -5.12 -13.75 -1.37
C TYR A 182 -3.84 -14.21 -2.07
N GLU A 183 -3.20 -15.28 -1.57
CA GLU A 183 -2.00 -15.87 -2.19
C GLU A 183 -2.24 -16.33 -3.63
N GLU A 184 -3.35 -17.01 -3.88
CA GLU A 184 -3.74 -17.44 -5.22
C GLU A 184 -3.92 -16.24 -6.17
N SER A 185 -4.57 -15.17 -5.71
CA SER A 185 -4.75 -13.95 -6.49
C SER A 185 -3.43 -13.24 -6.81
N LEU A 186 -2.45 -13.28 -5.88
CA LEU A 186 -1.10 -12.76 -6.13
C LEU A 186 -0.35 -13.59 -7.18
N ARG A 187 -0.45 -14.92 -7.12
CA ARG A 187 0.17 -15.81 -8.10
C ARG A 187 -0.37 -15.54 -9.52
N LEU A 188 -1.68 -15.38 -9.64
CA LEU A 188 -2.33 -15.04 -10.92
C LEU A 188 -1.86 -13.67 -11.46
N ARG A 189 -1.75 -12.67 -10.61
CA ARG A 189 -1.20 -11.35 -10.99
C ARG A 189 0.25 -11.45 -11.48
N ARG A 190 1.11 -12.20 -10.78
CA ARG A 190 2.52 -12.37 -11.14
C ARG A 190 2.72 -13.18 -12.43
N SER A 191 1.84 -14.11 -12.74
CA SER A 191 1.88 -14.91 -13.97
C SER A 191 1.32 -14.20 -15.20
N GLY A 192 0.83 -12.95 -15.08
CA GLY A 192 0.23 -12.20 -16.19
C GLY A 192 -1.14 -12.72 -16.62
N VAL A 193 -1.69 -13.73 -15.96
CA VAL A 193 -3.05 -14.21 -16.19
C VAL A 193 -4.00 -13.22 -15.50
N ARG A 194 -4.82 -12.51 -16.30
CA ARG A 194 -5.88 -11.66 -15.77
C ARG A 194 -6.87 -12.51 -14.98
N GLY A 195 -6.80 -12.48 -13.68
CA GLY A 195 -7.85 -13.01 -12.84
C GLY A 195 -9.14 -12.27 -13.14
N ILE A 196 -10.20 -12.98 -13.38
CA ILE A 196 -11.58 -12.45 -13.42
C ILE A 196 -11.91 -12.10 -11.97
N LEU A 197 -11.96 -10.80 -11.67
CA LEU A 197 -12.50 -10.26 -10.43
C LEU A 197 -13.98 -9.99 -10.61
#